data_528637fbe162c0129077f043f2bea231
#
_entry.id   528637fbe162c0129077f043f2bea231
#
_cell.length_a   1.000
_cell.length_b   1.000
_cell.length_c   1.000
_cell.angle_alpha   90.00
_cell.angle_beta   90.00
_cell.angle_gamma   90.00
#
_symmetry.space_group_name_H-M   'P 1'
#
loop_
_entity.id
_entity.type
_entity.pdbx_description
1 polymer ?
#
loop_
_entity_poly.entity_id
_entity_poly.type
_entity_poly.pdbx_seq_one_letter_code
_entity_poly.pdbx_strand_id
1 'polypeptide(L)'
;QKEYAGDVTFILTDVAEGEGITSLDITDIDAVMSLVLAQKPDVIINCAALTNVDGCEKMWDLAYKINAIGPRNLAIAATAVGAKLVHVSTDYVFAGTERTPRTEFDTPDPISAYGKTKLEGEQFVRQFAEKFFILRTAWLYGDGKNFVKTMVRVAKTHDEVSVVCDQFGSPTSAVELAKMIHFLEGTDNYGIFHATCEGETN
;
A
#
# COMPACT_ATOMS: atom_id res chain seq x y z
N GLN A 1 -10.63 7.40 -7.20
CA GLN A 1 -11.91 7.94 -7.67
C GLN A 1 -11.84 8.49 -9.10
N LYS A 2 -10.84 9.32 -9.44
CA LYS A 2 -10.74 9.96 -10.76
C LYS A 2 -10.64 8.98 -11.93
N GLU A 3 -10.08 7.78 -11.68
CA GLU A 3 -9.84 6.76 -12.69
C GLU A 3 -11.03 5.79 -12.86
N TYR A 4 -11.99 5.82 -11.95
CA TYR A 4 -13.18 4.99 -12.02
C TYR A 4 -14.28 5.72 -12.80
N ALA A 5 -14.78 5.07 -13.85
CA ALA A 5 -15.93 5.53 -14.62
C ALA A 5 -17.13 4.61 -14.37
N GLY A 6 -18.32 5.18 -14.11
CA GLY A 6 -19.57 4.43 -13.97
C GLY A 6 -20.14 4.38 -12.55
N ASP A 7 -20.94 3.38 -12.28
CA ASP A 7 -21.78 3.25 -11.07
C ASP A 7 -21.03 2.73 -9.84
N VAL A 8 -19.86 3.31 -9.50
CA VAL A 8 -19.10 2.96 -8.33
C VAL A 8 -19.35 3.96 -7.20
N THR A 9 -19.81 3.47 -6.06
CA THR A 9 -19.96 4.28 -4.85
C THR A 9 -18.72 4.13 -3.98
N PHE A 10 -18.05 5.26 -3.71
CA PHE A 10 -16.88 5.30 -2.84
C PHE A 10 -17.23 5.71 -1.42
N ILE A 11 -16.78 4.91 -0.46
CA ILE A 11 -16.77 5.25 0.97
C ILE A 11 -15.32 5.55 1.31
N LEU A 12 -14.98 6.83 1.46
CA LEU A 12 -13.62 7.23 1.79
C LEU A 12 -13.42 7.22 3.30
N THR A 13 -12.30 6.62 3.73
CA THR A 13 -11.95 6.56 5.15
C THR A 13 -10.51 7.01 5.37
N ASP A 14 -10.27 7.69 6.49
CA ASP A 14 -8.94 8.06 6.99
C ASP A 14 -9.02 8.20 8.52
N VAL A 15 -7.87 8.16 9.21
CA VAL A 15 -7.80 8.54 10.63
C VAL A 15 -8.01 10.05 10.83
N ALA A 16 -7.67 10.86 9.81
CA ALA A 16 -7.90 12.29 9.80
C ALA A 16 -9.34 12.60 9.36
N GLU A 17 -9.96 13.56 10.04
CA GLU A 17 -11.26 14.08 9.64
C GLU A 17 -11.15 14.92 8.36
N GLY A 18 -12.14 14.84 7.49
CA GLY A 18 -12.22 15.60 6.25
C GLY A 18 -13.61 15.59 5.65
N GLU A 19 -13.88 16.53 4.76
CA GLU A 19 -15.16 16.61 4.04
C GLU A 19 -15.35 15.34 3.18
N GLY A 20 -16.45 14.61 3.42
CA GLY A 20 -16.72 13.35 2.72
C GLY A 20 -15.83 12.17 3.14
N ILE A 21 -15.07 12.32 4.21
CA ILE A 21 -14.22 11.26 4.77
C ILE A 21 -14.82 10.76 6.08
N THR A 22 -15.05 9.46 6.18
CA THR A 22 -15.44 8.79 7.43
C THR A 22 -14.19 8.49 8.24
N SER A 23 -14.15 8.96 9.50
CA SER A 23 -13.03 8.64 10.38
C SER A 23 -12.97 7.15 10.67
N LEU A 24 -11.81 6.53 10.42
CA LEU A 24 -11.56 5.12 10.68
C LEU A 24 -10.09 4.89 11.01
N ASP A 25 -9.82 4.41 12.21
CA ASP A 25 -8.52 3.81 12.56
C ASP A 25 -8.57 2.31 12.24
N ILE A 26 -7.81 1.88 11.22
CA ILE A 26 -7.76 0.47 10.83
C ILE A 26 -7.14 -0.43 11.90
N THR A 27 -6.47 0.12 12.91
CA THR A 27 -5.92 -0.64 14.04
C THR A 27 -6.97 -1.02 15.08
N ASP A 28 -8.13 -0.38 15.05
CA ASP A 28 -9.30 -0.68 15.89
C ASP A 28 -10.22 -1.68 15.16
N ILE A 29 -10.19 -2.93 15.59
CA ILE A 29 -10.98 -4.01 14.98
C ILE A 29 -12.49 -3.77 15.12
N ASP A 30 -12.93 -3.21 16.24
CA ASP A 30 -14.37 -2.99 16.49
C ASP A 30 -14.90 -1.87 15.59
N ALA A 31 -14.13 -0.79 15.41
CA ALA A 31 -14.46 0.28 14.47
C ALA A 31 -14.51 -0.24 13.02
N VAL A 32 -13.49 -1.02 12.60
CA VAL A 32 -13.43 -1.65 11.26
C VAL A 32 -14.64 -2.55 11.04
N MET A 33 -14.91 -3.47 11.96
CA MET A 33 -16.04 -4.40 11.84
C MET A 33 -17.39 -3.67 11.81
N SER A 34 -17.56 -2.67 12.66
CA SER A 34 -18.80 -1.88 12.70
C SER A 34 -19.08 -1.20 11.36
N LEU A 35 -18.06 -0.54 10.78
CA LEU A 35 -18.20 0.15 9.50
C LEU A 35 -18.46 -0.84 8.36
N VAL A 36 -17.65 -1.90 8.26
CA VAL A 36 -17.74 -2.86 7.15
C VAL A 36 -19.06 -3.64 7.18
N LEU A 37 -19.52 -4.05 8.35
CA LEU A 37 -20.83 -4.72 8.50
C LEU A 37 -22.02 -3.81 8.16
N ALA A 38 -21.90 -2.49 8.47
CA ALA A 38 -22.94 -1.53 8.14
C ALA A 38 -22.97 -1.20 6.65
N GLN A 39 -21.81 -1.03 6.02
CA GLN A 39 -21.69 -0.60 4.62
C GLN A 39 -21.73 -1.75 3.62
N LYS A 40 -21.30 -2.95 4.01
CA LYS A 40 -21.21 -4.16 3.17
C LYS A 40 -20.58 -3.88 1.81
N PRO A 41 -19.34 -3.35 1.77
CA PRO A 41 -18.68 -3.05 0.51
C PRO A 41 -18.40 -4.32 -0.29
N ASP A 42 -18.40 -4.22 -1.62
CA ASP A 42 -17.96 -5.31 -2.50
C ASP A 42 -16.43 -5.45 -2.53
N VAL A 43 -15.73 -4.32 -2.38
CA VAL A 43 -14.27 -4.23 -2.40
C VAL A 43 -13.77 -3.29 -1.30
N ILE A 44 -12.74 -3.71 -0.59
CA ILE A 44 -11.98 -2.88 0.35
C ILE A 44 -10.60 -2.63 -0.25
N ILE A 45 -10.22 -1.35 -0.42
CA ILE A 45 -8.89 -0.98 -0.93
C ILE A 45 -8.10 -0.36 0.23
N ASN A 46 -7.09 -1.06 0.69
CA ASN A 46 -6.22 -0.60 1.77
C ASN A 46 -4.97 0.10 1.23
N CYS A 47 -4.97 1.42 1.28
CA CYS A 47 -3.81 2.28 1.01
C CYS A 47 -3.17 2.83 2.29
N ALA A 48 -3.75 2.55 3.48
CA ALA A 48 -3.24 3.06 4.74
C ALA A 48 -1.95 2.34 5.14
N ALA A 49 -0.91 3.12 5.46
CA ALA A 49 0.37 2.62 5.95
C ALA A 49 1.19 3.71 6.64
N LEU A 50 2.04 3.31 7.56
CA LEU A 50 3.14 4.16 8.03
C LEU A 50 4.32 3.95 7.06
N THR A 51 4.57 4.93 6.17
CA THR A 51 5.50 4.80 5.03
C THR A 51 6.86 5.45 5.27
N ASN A 52 7.06 6.15 6.38
CA ASN A 52 8.36 6.71 6.73
C ASN A 52 9.30 5.60 7.18
N VAL A 53 10.19 5.15 6.30
CA VAL A 53 11.10 4.01 6.51
C VAL A 53 11.95 4.22 7.76
N ASP A 54 12.65 5.37 7.87
CA ASP A 54 13.49 5.70 9.04
C ASP A 54 12.66 5.90 10.31
N GLY A 55 11.42 6.40 10.15
CA GLY A 55 10.47 6.56 11.25
C GLY A 55 10.02 5.22 11.82
N CYS A 56 9.85 4.21 10.98
CA CYS A 56 9.47 2.86 11.40
C CYS A 56 10.54 2.21 12.30
N GLU A 57 11.83 2.47 12.04
CA GLU A 57 12.91 1.98 12.93
C GLU A 57 12.79 2.50 14.36
N LYS A 58 12.30 3.73 14.53
CA LYS A 58 12.13 4.38 15.84
C LYS A 58 10.79 4.10 16.49
N MET A 59 9.78 3.73 15.70
CA MET A 59 8.39 3.57 16.13
C MET A 59 7.87 2.18 15.71
N TRP A 60 8.62 1.13 16.02
CA TRP A 60 8.29 -0.24 15.62
C TRP A 60 6.85 -0.64 15.98
N ASP A 61 6.44 -0.41 17.21
CA ASP A 61 5.10 -0.81 17.70
C ASP A 61 3.98 -0.12 16.91
N LEU A 62 4.17 1.17 16.60
CA LEU A 62 3.21 1.91 15.78
C LEU A 62 3.21 1.42 14.33
N ALA A 63 4.40 1.19 13.77
CA ALA A 63 4.54 0.65 12.44
C ALA A 63 3.89 -0.73 12.33
N TYR A 64 4.11 -1.61 13.30
CA TYR A 64 3.49 -2.92 13.35
C TYR A 64 1.96 -2.83 13.47
N LYS A 65 1.44 -1.97 14.34
CA LYS A 65 -0.01 -1.76 14.47
C LYS A 65 -0.64 -1.34 13.14
N ILE A 66 -0.06 -0.33 12.48
CA ILE A 66 -0.64 0.22 11.25
C ILE A 66 -0.41 -0.72 10.05
N ASN A 67 0.84 -1.20 9.86
CA ASN A 67 1.23 -1.93 8.66
C ASN A 67 0.90 -3.43 8.71
N ALA A 68 0.70 -4.01 9.90
CA ALA A 68 0.40 -5.42 10.06
C ALA A 68 -0.99 -5.66 10.66
N ILE A 69 -1.29 -5.10 11.84
CA ILE A 69 -2.58 -5.33 12.50
C ILE A 69 -3.73 -4.66 11.75
N GLY A 70 -3.53 -3.46 11.20
CA GLY A 70 -4.52 -2.81 10.36
C GLY A 70 -4.98 -3.66 9.17
N PRO A 71 -4.07 -4.15 8.30
CA PRO A 71 -4.41 -5.09 7.23
C PRO A 71 -5.08 -6.37 7.71
N ARG A 72 -4.65 -6.94 8.86
CA ARG A 72 -5.32 -8.09 9.47
C ARG A 72 -6.79 -7.80 9.76
N ASN A 73 -7.07 -6.67 10.39
CA ASN A 73 -8.43 -6.28 10.76
C ASN A 73 -9.32 -6.12 9.52
N LEU A 74 -8.77 -5.48 8.47
CA LEU A 74 -9.47 -5.34 7.19
C LEU A 74 -9.71 -6.69 6.51
N ALA A 75 -8.75 -7.63 6.59
CA ALA A 75 -8.89 -8.97 6.03
C ALA A 75 -10.01 -9.77 6.71
N ILE A 76 -10.08 -9.72 8.05
CA ILE A 76 -11.15 -10.34 8.83
C ILE A 76 -12.51 -9.74 8.46
N ALA A 77 -12.59 -8.40 8.38
CA ALA A 77 -13.82 -7.71 8.05
C ALA A 77 -14.28 -7.97 6.59
N ALA A 78 -13.33 -7.98 5.64
CA ALA A 78 -13.62 -8.31 4.24
C ALA A 78 -14.23 -9.72 4.11
N THR A 79 -13.63 -10.71 4.76
CA THR A 79 -14.14 -12.09 4.77
C THR A 79 -15.53 -12.18 5.41
N ALA A 80 -15.79 -11.44 6.48
CA ALA A 80 -17.08 -11.44 7.16
C ALA A 80 -18.26 -10.98 6.28
N VAL A 81 -18.00 -10.14 5.27
CA VAL A 81 -19.03 -9.65 4.32
C VAL A 81 -18.85 -10.22 2.91
N GLY A 82 -17.86 -11.08 2.66
CA GLY A 82 -17.56 -11.66 1.36
C GLY A 82 -16.91 -10.69 0.37
N ALA A 83 -16.38 -9.55 0.84
CA ALA A 83 -15.71 -8.53 0.05
C ALA A 83 -14.34 -9.00 -0.46
N LYS A 84 -13.89 -8.42 -1.59
CA LYS A 84 -12.51 -8.51 -2.04
C LYS A 84 -11.64 -7.50 -1.26
N LEU A 85 -10.43 -7.90 -0.88
CA LEU A 85 -9.46 -7.00 -0.24
C LEU A 85 -8.29 -6.73 -1.20
N VAL A 86 -8.09 -5.49 -1.57
CA VAL A 86 -6.88 -5.03 -2.29
C VAL A 86 -5.95 -4.37 -1.27
N HIS A 87 -4.77 -4.93 -1.07
CA HIS A 87 -3.77 -4.40 -0.13
C HIS A 87 -2.53 -3.89 -0.87
N VAL A 88 -2.26 -2.60 -0.77
CA VAL A 88 -1.05 -2.00 -1.33
C VAL A 88 0.13 -2.30 -0.41
N SER A 89 1.10 -3.04 -0.96
CA SER A 89 2.37 -3.39 -0.32
C SER A 89 3.56 -2.71 -1.02
N THR A 90 4.77 -3.20 -0.83
CA THR A 90 6.01 -2.54 -1.21
C THR A 90 7.06 -3.54 -1.70
N ASP A 91 7.99 -3.08 -2.52
CA ASP A 91 9.25 -3.74 -2.86
C ASP A 91 10.21 -3.92 -1.67
N TYR A 92 10.06 -3.11 -0.59
CA TYR A 92 10.84 -3.23 0.65
C TYR A 92 10.64 -4.55 1.40
N VAL A 93 9.74 -5.41 0.95
CA VAL A 93 9.64 -6.81 1.44
C VAL A 93 10.85 -7.66 1.00
N PHE A 94 11.65 -7.17 0.05
CA PHE A 94 12.93 -7.75 -0.36
C PHE A 94 14.11 -6.96 0.20
N ALA A 95 15.23 -7.65 0.45
CA ALA A 95 16.45 -7.01 0.99
C ALA A 95 17.10 -5.99 0.02
N GLY A 96 16.90 -6.17 -1.29
CA GLY A 96 17.49 -5.29 -2.29
C GLY A 96 19.01 -5.42 -2.46
N THR A 97 19.59 -6.54 -2.05
CA THR A 97 21.04 -6.80 -2.10
C THR A 97 21.54 -7.21 -3.50
N GLU A 98 20.62 -7.55 -4.38
CA GLU A 98 20.92 -8.03 -5.74
C GLU A 98 20.22 -7.17 -6.78
N ARG A 99 20.82 -7.00 -7.94
CA ARG A 99 20.25 -6.28 -9.08
C ARG A 99 19.31 -7.12 -9.95
N THR A 100 19.20 -8.41 -9.66
CA THR A 100 18.29 -9.29 -10.40
C THR A 100 16.84 -8.88 -10.10
N PRO A 101 16.01 -8.65 -11.13
CA PRO A 101 14.59 -8.38 -10.92
C PRO A 101 13.92 -9.51 -10.13
N ARG A 102 13.12 -9.13 -9.13
CA ARG A 102 12.36 -10.08 -8.31
C ARG A 102 11.02 -10.42 -8.96
N THR A 103 10.55 -11.60 -8.68
CA THR A 103 9.24 -12.10 -9.07
C THR A 103 8.36 -12.26 -7.84
N GLU A 104 7.07 -12.45 -8.04
CA GLU A 104 6.12 -12.72 -6.95
C GLU A 104 6.39 -14.04 -6.22
N PHE A 105 7.13 -14.96 -6.85
CA PHE A 105 7.49 -16.27 -6.30
C PHE A 105 8.78 -16.24 -5.45
N ASP A 106 9.54 -15.16 -5.51
CA ASP A 106 10.74 -15.01 -4.70
C ASP A 106 10.38 -14.85 -3.22
N THR A 107 11.20 -15.47 -2.36
CA THR A 107 11.01 -15.40 -0.92
C THR A 107 11.35 -13.99 -0.41
N PRO A 108 10.40 -13.31 0.26
CA PRO A 108 10.69 -12.03 0.89
C PRO A 108 11.72 -12.17 2.03
N ASP A 109 12.61 -11.17 2.11
CA ASP A 109 13.68 -11.11 3.10
C ASP A 109 13.95 -9.67 3.59
N PRO A 110 12.96 -8.96 4.12
CA PRO A 110 13.06 -7.53 4.43
C PRO A 110 14.10 -7.24 5.50
N ILE A 111 14.90 -6.20 5.28
CA ILE A 111 15.91 -5.75 6.24
C ILE A 111 15.39 -4.62 7.15
N SER A 112 14.58 -3.70 6.62
CA SER A 112 14.05 -2.56 7.36
C SER A 112 12.81 -2.89 8.19
N ALA A 113 12.57 -2.12 9.26
CA ALA A 113 11.35 -2.20 10.08
C ALA A 113 10.09 -1.96 9.22
N TYR A 114 10.15 -1.02 8.28
CA TYR A 114 9.07 -0.79 7.32
C TYR A 114 8.76 -2.06 6.51
N GLY A 115 9.77 -2.62 5.85
CA GLY A 115 9.60 -3.84 5.04
C GLY A 115 9.09 -5.03 5.85
N LYS A 116 9.64 -5.25 7.07
CA LYS A 116 9.21 -6.32 7.98
C LYS A 116 7.75 -6.17 8.37
N THR A 117 7.33 -4.97 8.78
CA THR A 117 5.93 -4.72 9.20
C THR A 117 4.95 -4.80 8.02
N LYS A 118 5.36 -4.39 6.81
CA LYS A 118 4.56 -4.56 5.59
C LYS A 118 4.42 -6.04 5.22
N LEU A 119 5.50 -6.82 5.31
CA LEU A 119 5.46 -8.25 5.05
C LEU A 119 4.54 -8.99 6.03
N GLU A 120 4.57 -8.66 7.31
CA GLU A 120 3.62 -9.20 8.28
C GLU A 120 2.17 -8.88 7.90
N GLY A 121 1.91 -7.67 7.40
CA GLY A 121 0.61 -7.30 6.85
C GLY A 121 0.18 -8.19 5.68
N GLU A 122 1.09 -8.49 4.74
CA GLU A 122 0.83 -9.43 3.64
C GLU A 122 0.49 -10.84 4.17
N GLN A 123 1.23 -11.31 5.18
CA GLN A 123 0.99 -12.63 5.79
C GLN A 123 -0.39 -12.70 6.44
N PHE A 124 -0.80 -11.65 7.17
CA PHE A 124 -2.13 -11.58 7.75
C PHE A 124 -3.24 -11.50 6.70
N VAL A 125 -3.05 -10.72 5.62
CA VAL A 125 -4.00 -10.70 4.51
C VAL A 125 -4.18 -12.10 3.93
N ARG A 126 -3.09 -12.81 3.65
CA ARG A 126 -3.12 -14.18 3.13
C ARG A 126 -3.76 -15.19 4.08
N GLN A 127 -3.66 -14.95 5.38
CA GLN A 127 -4.20 -15.85 6.40
C GLN A 127 -5.69 -15.63 6.65
N PHE A 128 -6.16 -14.39 6.57
CA PHE A 128 -7.51 -14.02 7.02
C PHE A 128 -8.45 -13.57 5.90
N ALA A 129 -7.95 -13.18 4.72
CA ALA A 129 -8.80 -12.83 3.59
C ALA A 129 -8.99 -14.01 2.65
N GLU A 130 -10.26 -14.32 2.30
CA GLU A 130 -10.58 -15.35 1.30
C GLU A 130 -10.33 -14.87 -0.13
N LYS A 131 -10.59 -13.57 -0.39
CA LYS A 131 -10.50 -12.95 -1.71
C LYS A 131 -9.57 -11.74 -1.60
N PHE A 132 -8.33 -11.88 -2.05
CA PHE A 132 -7.37 -10.80 -1.87
C PHE A 132 -6.46 -10.58 -3.09
N PHE A 133 -6.04 -9.33 -3.24
CA PHE A 133 -4.96 -8.91 -4.11
C PHE A 133 -3.93 -8.15 -3.27
N ILE A 134 -2.68 -8.61 -3.24
CA ILE A 134 -1.56 -7.90 -2.63
C ILE A 134 -0.75 -7.30 -3.77
N LEU A 135 -0.63 -5.97 -3.78
CA LEU A 135 0.07 -5.23 -4.83
C LEU A 135 1.37 -4.65 -4.27
N ARG A 136 2.50 -5.27 -4.60
CA ARG A 136 3.83 -4.76 -4.27
C ARG A 136 4.20 -3.70 -5.29
N THR A 137 4.29 -2.45 -4.85
CA THR A 137 4.67 -1.31 -5.68
C THR A 137 5.99 -0.72 -5.22
N ALA A 138 6.64 0.09 -6.06
CA ALA A 138 7.91 0.74 -5.78
C ALA A 138 7.85 2.21 -6.18
N TRP A 139 8.51 3.09 -5.41
CA TRP A 139 8.75 4.50 -5.70
C TRP A 139 7.53 5.23 -6.22
N LEU A 140 6.42 5.10 -5.49
CA LEU A 140 5.12 5.64 -5.89
C LEU A 140 5.15 7.16 -5.93
N TYR A 141 4.74 7.74 -7.07
CA TYR A 141 4.62 9.18 -7.26
C TYR A 141 3.25 9.56 -7.84
N GLY A 142 2.82 10.79 -7.55
CA GLY A 142 1.54 11.31 -8.01
C GLY A 142 1.23 12.67 -7.41
N ASP A 143 -0.05 12.89 -7.12
CA ASP A 143 -0.48 14.07 -6.36
C ASP A 143 0.03 13.98 -4.91
N GLY A 144 0.29 15.13 -4.26
CA GLY A 144 0.83 15.18 -2.90
C GLY A 144 2.36 15.16 -2.86
N LYS A 145 2.92 14.87 -1.66
CA LYS A 145 4.38 14.86 -1.41
C LYS A 145 4.98 13.58 -1.98
N ASN A 146 6.02 13.71 -2.80
CA ASN A 146 6.81 12.60 -3.31
C ASN A 146 8.25 13.05 -3.62
N PHE A 147 9.12 12.10 -3.96
CA PHE A 147 10.53 12.37 -4.24
C PHE A 147 10.71 13.40 -5.36
N VAL A 148 10.03 13.24 -6.49
CA VAL A 148 10.15 14.13 -7.66
C VAL A 148 9.79 15.58 -7.29
N LYS A 149 8.64 15.78 -6.65
CA LYS A 149 8.22 17.11 -6.20
C LYS A 149 9.16 17.70 -5.14
N THR A 150 9.75 16.84 -4.30
CA THR A 150 10.76 17.26 -3.33
C THR A 150 12.02 17.74 -4.03
N MET A 151 12.54 17.02 -5.01
CA MET A 151 13.71 17.42 -5.78
C MET A 151 13.47 18.74 -6.52
N VAL A 152 12.35 18.89 -7.20
CA VAL A 152 11.96 20.15 -7.85
C VAL A 152 11.92 21.33 -6.87
N ARG A 153 11.43 21.11 -5.66
CA ARG A 153 11.39 22.15 -4.61
C ARG A 153 12.79 22.51 -4.11
N VAL A 154 13.61 21.50 -3.81
CA VAL A 154 14.96 21.70 -3.27
C VAL A 154 15.86 22.38 -4.30
N ALA A 155 15.79 22.01 -5.57
CA ALA A 155 16.53 22.65 -6.67
C ALA A 155 16.26 24.16 -6.85
N LYS A 156 15.13 24.66 -6.29
CA LYS A 156 14.84 26.11 -6.29
C LYS A 156 15.56 26.90 -5.19
N THR A 157 16.07 26.23 -4.19
CA THR A 157 16.60 26.84 -2.96
C THR A 157 18.03 26.43 -2.62
N HIS A 158 18.58 25.43 -3.32
CA HIS A 158 19.92 24.89 -3.09
C HIS A 158 20.64 24.74 -4.42
N ASP A 159 21.91 25.12 -4.44
CA ASP A 159 22.77 24.98 -5.63
C ASP A 159 23.24 23.54 -5.84
N GLU A 160 23.28 22.75 -4.77
CA GLU A 160 23.70 21.34 -4.80
C GLU A 160 22.76 20.48 -3.96
N VAL A 161 22.53 19.25 -4.40
CA VAL A 161 21.75 18.25 -3.69
C VAL A 161 22.47 16.91 -3.75
N SER A 162 22.70 16.30 -2.59
CA SER A 162 23.23 14.93 -2.51
C SER A 162 22.08 13.92 -2.53
N VAL A 163 22.12 13.01 -3.47
CA VAL A 163 21.12 11.94 -3.64
C VAL A 163 21.84 10.60 -3.69
N VAL A 164 21.22 9.57 -3.10
CA VAL A 164 21.69 8.18 -3.20
C VAL A 164 21.65 7.77 -4.67
N CYS A 165 22.70 7.14 -5.18
CA CYS A 165 22.82 6.74 -6.60
C CYS A 165 23.05 5.24 -6.80
N ASP A 166 23.03 4.45 -5.74
CA ASP A 166 23.25 2.99 -5.74
C ASP A 166 21.96 2.18 -5.54
N GLN A 167 20.80 2.86 -5.47
CA GLN A 167 19.50 2.21 -5.45
C GLN A 167 18.92 2.19 -6.86
N PHE A 168 18.39 1.02 -7.25
CA PHE A 168 17.76 0.79 -8.54
C PHE A 168 16.31 0.34 -8.32
N GLY A 169 15.39 0.88 -9.08
CA GLY A 169 13.99 0.56 -8.96
C GLY A 169 13.15 1.04 -10.13
N SER A 170 11.86 0.72 -10.09
CA SER A 170 10.89 1.08 -11.12
C SER A 170 9.90 2.11 -10.55
N PRO A 171 10.10 3.42 -10.81
CA PRO A 171 9.16 4.44 -10.36
C PRO A 171 7.75 4.14 -10.87
N THR A 172 6.76 4.23 -9.99
CA THR A 172 5.37 3.86 -10.32
C THR A 172 4.44 5.06 -10.17
N SER A 173 3.68 5.33 -11.21
CA SER A 173 2.62 6.34 -11.17
C SER A 173 1.43 5.85 -10.32
N ALA A 174 0.94 6.70 -9.42
CA ALA A 174 -0.27 6.41 -8.64
C ALA A 174 -1.51 6.23 -9.54
N VAL A 175 -1.54 6.86 -10.71
CA VAL A 175 -2.60 6.69 -11.72
C VAL A 175 -2.54 5.28 -12.31
N GLU A 176 -1.35 4.80 -12.68
CA GLU A 176 -1.19 3.44 -13.22
C GLU A 176 -1.48 2.38 -12.16
N LEU A 177 -1.05 2.58 -10.92
CA LEU A 177 -1.43 1.70 -9.81
C LEU A 177 -2.96 1.66 -9.61
N ALA A 178 -3.63 2.82 -9.69
CA ALA A 178 -5.10 2.86 -9.57
C ALA A 178 -5.79 2.12 -10.71
N LYS A 179 -5.28 2.21 -11.95
CA LYS A 179 -5.78 1.42 -13.10
C LYS A 179 -5.60 -0.08 -12.88
N MET A 180 -4.43 -0.49 -12.36
CA MET A 180 -4.16 -1.89 -12.02
C MET A 180 -5.12 -2.41 -10.95
N ILE A 181 -5.38 -1.62 -9.90
CA ILE A 181 -6.36 -1.93 -8.86
C ILE A 181 -7.74 -2.14 -9.50
N HIS A 182 -8.19 -1.18 -10.31
CA HIS A 182 -9.48 -1.25 -10.98
C HIS A 182 -9.61 -2.46 -11.91
N PHE A 183 -8.56 -2.80 -12.63
CA PHE A 183 -8.54 -3.99 -13.47
C PHE A 183 -8.66 -5.27 -12.64
N LEU A 184 -7.87 -5.41 -11.59
CA LEU A 184 -7.82 -6.63 -10.77
C LEU A 184 -9.10 -6.87 -9.97
N GLU A 185 -9.71 -5.82 -9.40
CA GLU A 185 -10.94 -5.98 -8.61
C GLU A 185 -12.10 -6.57 -9.43
N GLY A 186 -12.09 -6.35 -10.74
CA GLY A 186 -13.03 -6.94 -11.69
C GLY A 186 -12.79 -8.41 -11.98
N THR A 187 -11.73 -9.02 -11.46
CA THR A 187 -11.34 -10.41 -11.70
C THR A 187 -11.43 -11.26 -10.42
N ASP A 188 -11.26 -12.57 -10.58
CA ASP A 188 -11.11 -13.52 -9.45
C ASP A 188 -9.69 -14.14 -9.43
N ASN A 189 -8.71 -13.45 -10.02
CA ASN A 189 -7.30 -13.85 -10.04
C ASN A 189 -6.60 -13.42 -8.75
N TYR A 190 -7.04 -13.96 -7.62
CA TYR A 190 -6.50 -13.63 -6.30
C TYR A 190 -5.04 -14.00 -6.16
N GLY A 191 -4.28 -13.19 -5.43
CA GLY A 191 -2.87 -13.47 -5.15
C GLY A 191 -2.01 -12.22 -4.93
N ILE A 192 -0.71 -12.41 -5.14
CA ILE A 192 0.33 -11.38 -5.03
C ILE A 192 0.74 -10.96 -6.43
N PHE A 193 0.90 -9.66 -6.64
CA PHE A 193 1.30 -9.06 -7.91
C PHE A 193 2.37 -7.99 -7.68
N HIS A 194 3.36 -7.94 -8.55
CA HIS A 194 4.26 -6.80 -8.65
C HIS A 194 3.58 -5.74 -9.52
N ALA A 195 3.20 -4.62 -8.91
CA ALA A 195 2.45 -3.53 -9.53
C ALA A 195 3.35 -2.30 -9.68
N THR A 196 4.33 -2.39 -10.58
CA THR A 196 5.25 -1.30 -10.94
C THR A 196 5.09 -0.92 -12.41
N CYS A 197 5.48 0.31 -12.76
CA CYS A 197 5.65 0.66 -14.17
C CYS A 197 6.89 -0.03 -14.74
N GLU A 198 6.99 -0.06 -16.06
CA GLU A 198 8.14 -0.63 -16.77
C GLU A 198 9.37 0.29 -16.69
N GLY A 199 10.53 -0.31 -16.82
CA GLY A 199 11.84 0.36 -16.82
C GLY A 199 12.52 0.37 -15.46
N GLU A 200 13.81 0.66 -15.49
CA GLU A 200 14.68 0.76 -14.32
C GLU A 200 15.36 2.13 -14.33
N THR A 201 15.49 2.74 -13.16
CA THR A 201 16.30 3.94 -12.93
C THR A 201 16.99 3.89 -11.58
N ASN A 202 17.94 4.80 -11.34
CA ASN A 202 18.61 5.03 -10.07
C ASN A 202 18.44 6.49 -9.64
#